data_1a809560754bfbb9cf83c10934dc21e2
#
_entry.id   1a809560754bfbb9cf83c10934dc21e2
#
_cell.length_a   1.000
_cell.length_b   1.000
_cell.length_c   1.000
_cell.angle_alpha   90.00
_cell.angle_beta   90.00
_cell.angle_gamma   90.00
#
_symmetry.space_group_name_H-M   'P 1'
#
loop_
_entity.id
_entity.type
_entity.pdbx_description
1 polymer ?
#
loop_
_entity_poly.entity_id
_entity_poly.type
_entity_poly.pdbx_seq_one_letter_code
_entity_poly.pdbx_strand_id
1 'polypeptide(L)'
;FDSYRRNVEIHVVPRIGDARLQALRPLDLTRYYTELLHSGRRDGRGGLSPKSVRNIHLMLHRAFEDAVDLLYLRTNPATSAKPPRAAAADPDAIRYWTGSELRCFLDSNGDHRHWPIWYLAANTGMRRGELVGLRWRDVDLESRRISVRNAIVSVGYQACRSDPKTRRGHRTIDIDHRTVGMLANHRRAQNDEREAVGLAGPSEFVFTKPDGAPFHPELVRQAFDRRVTRTQVPRIRFHDLRHTHATLLLKAGVPPKVVSERLGHATVAFTMDIYAHVIPGMQAEAADMFRNLVFGDDDPEPQVSDDGGEDDPETDDR
;
A
#
# COMPACT_ATOMS: atom_id res chain seq x y z
N PHE A 1 6.76 -9.35 16.22
CA PHE A 1 6.77 -9.56 17.67
C PHE A 1 6.28 -8.31 18.44
N ASP A 2 6.87 -7.12 18.23
CA ASP A 2 6.51 -5.88 18.96
C ASP A 2 5.04 -5.49 18.83
N SER A 3 4.44 -5.66 17.65
CA SER A 3 3.02 -5.38 17.45
C SER A 3 2.14 -6.28 18.32
N TYR A 4 2.50 -7.53 18.47
CA TYR A 4 1.78 -8.47 19.34
C TYR A 4 1.97 -8.13 20.81
N ARG A 5 3.22 -7.90 21.23
CA ARG A 5 3.53 -7.45 22.60
C ARG A 5 2.70 -6.22 22.96
N ARG A 6 2.73 -5.21 22.10
CA ARG A 6 1.98 -3.96 22.30
C ARG A 6 0.47 -4.19 22.40
N ASN A 7 -0.09 -5.07 21.56
CA ASN A 7 -1.52 -5.40 21.65
C ASN A 7 -1.85 -6.10 22.96
N VAL A 8 -0.97 -7.02 23.41
CA VAL A 8 -1.14 -7.73 24.69
C VAL A 8 -1.08 -6.74 25.85
N GLU A 9 -0.03 -5.93 25.95
CA GLU A 9 0.19 -5.01 27.07
C GLU A 9 -0.85 -3.89 27.16
N ILE A 10 -1.31 -3.36 26.01
CA ILE A 10 -2.22 -2.20 25.99
C ILE A 10 -3.70 -2.62 26.00
N HIS A 11 -4.03 -3.71 25.32
CA HIS A 11 -5.43 -4.05 25.07
C HIS A 11 -5.89 -5.29 25.80
N VAL A 12 -5.05 -6.34 25.88
CA VAL A 12 -5.47 -7.63 26.46
C VAL A 12 -5.31 -7.64 27.98
N VAL A 13 -4.09 -7.41 28.48
CA VAL A 13 -3.80 -7.49 29.92
C VAL A 13 -4.69 -6.59 30.76
N PRO A 14 -4.92 -5.30 30.44
CA PRO A 14 -5.73 -4.44 31.28
C PRO A 14 -7.21 -4.81 31.39
N ARG A 15 -7.73 -5.71 30.54
CA ARG A 15 -9.15 -6.04 30.46
C ARG A 15 -9.49 -7.48 30.79
N ILE A 16 -8.67 -8.40 30.35
CA ILE A 16 -8.89 -9.83 30.53
C ILE A 16 -7.68 -10.56 31.10
N GLY A 17 -6.60 -9.83 31.44
CA GLY A 17 -5.34 -10.45 31.94
C GLY A 17 -5.48 -11.16 33.28
N ASP A 18 -6.39 -10.74 34.13
CA ASP A 18 -6.63 -11.36 35.44
C ASP A 18 -7.52 -12.62 35.35
N ALA A 19 -8.15 -12.87 34.20
CA ALA A 19 -8.98 -14.04 34.02
C ALA A 19 -8.12 -15.31 33.89
N ARG A 20 -8.49 -16.37 34.62
CA ARG A 20 -7.86 -17.68 34.44
C ARG A 20 -8.10 -18.18 33.02
N LEU A 21 -7.03 -18.64 32.37
CA LEU A 21 -7.07 -19.08 30.98
C LEU A 21 -8.19 -20.12 30.71
N GLN A 22 -8.31 -21.10 31.63
CA GLN A 22 -9.32 -22.16 31.52
C GLN A 22 -10.75 -21.70 31.79
N ALA A 23 -10.95 -20.51 32.35
CA ALA A 23 -12.27 -19.94 32.65
C ALA A 23 -12.80 -19.04 31.52
N LEU A 24 -11.94 -18.66 30.56
CA LEU A 24 -12.33 -17.81 29.43
C LEU A 24 -13.30 -18.53 28.49
N ARG A 25 -14.45 -17.93 28.28
CA ARG A 25 -15.52 -18.44 27.41
C ARG A 25 -15.62 -17.59 26.15
N PRO A 26 -16.21 -18.12 25.07
CA PRO A 26 -16.45 -17.35 23.84
C PRO A 26 -17.24 -16.06 24.06
N LEU A 27 -18.17 -16.06 25.00
CA LEU A 27 -18.97 -14.88 25.36
C LEU A 27 -18.11 -13.78 25.98
N ASP A 28 -17.15 -14.14 26.82
CA ASP A 28 -16.26 -13.19 27.50
C ASP A 28 -15.38 -12.47 26.46
N LEU A 29 -14.86 -13.21 25.48
CA LEU A 29 -14.12 -12.64 24.35
C LEU A 29 -15.01 -11.77 23.45
N THR A 30 -16.25 -12.16 23.20
CA THR A 30 -17.20 -11.36 22.42
C THR A 30 -17.49 -10.02 23.10
N ARG A 31 -17.72 -10.01 24.43
CA ARG A 31 -17.89 -8.80 25.23
C ARG A 31 -16.65 -7.92 25.21
N TYR A 32 -15.49 -8.52 25.37
CA TYR A 32 -14.19 -7.83 25.28
C TYR A 32 -14.01 -7.13 23.92
N TYR A 33 -14.35 -7.79 22.80
CA TYR A 33 -14.29 -7.15 21.48
C TYR A 33 -15.25 -5.97 21.35
N THR A 34 -16.45 -6.09 21.93
CA THR A 34 -17.43 -4.99 21.97
C THR A 34 -16.89 -3.81 22.78
N GLU A 35 -16.29 -4.07 23.93
CA GLU A 35 -15.66 -3.03 24.74
C GLU A 35 -14.54 -2.31 23.97
N LEU A 36 -13.68 -3.06 23.27
CA LEU A 36 -12.61 -2.48 22.45
C LEU A 36 -13.15 -1.57 21.33
N LEU A 37 -14.30 -1.89 20.76
CA LEU A 37 -14.97 -1.05 19.75
C LEU A 37 -15.51 0.27 20.34
N HIS A 38 -15.85 0.30 21.62
CA HIS A 38 -16.39 1.51 22.27
C HIS A 38 -15.33 2.36 22.96
N SER A 39 -14.34 1.73 23.63
CA SER A 39 -13.39 2.41 24.52
C SER A 39 -11.96 1.90 24.39
N GLY A 40 -11.61 1.28 23.26
CA GLY A 40 -10.31 0.63 23.08
C GLY A 40 -9.14 1.57 22.79
N ARG A 41 -9.36 2.85 22.51
CA ARG A 41 -8.26 3.78 22.18
C ARG A 41 -7.50 4.23 23.43
N ARG A 42 -6.18 4.26 23.31
CA ARG A 42 -5.29 4.69 24.39
C ARG A 42 -5.47 6.16 24.81
N ASP A 43 -5.89 7.00 23.87
CA ASP A 43 -6.12 8.42 24.11
C ASP A 43 -7.47 8.73 24.77
N GLY A 44 -8.24 7.68 25.13
CA GLY A 44 -9.57 7.80 25.73
C GLY A 44 -10.64 8.36 24.79
N ARG A 45 -10.32 8.63 23.53
CA ARG A 45 -11.23 9.27 22.56
C ARG A 45 -11.96 8.24 21.69
N GLY A 46 -12.61 7.25 22.33
CA GLY A 46 -13.45 6.26 21.67
C GLY A 46 -12.79 4.90 21.46
N GLY A 47 -13.33 4.10 20.54
CA GLY A 47 -12.98 2.71 20.33
C GLY A 47 -11.93 2.47 19.25
N LEU A 48 -11.49 1.22 19.17
CA LEU A 48 -10.67 0.74 18.08
C LEU A 48 -11.50 0.52 16.81
N SER A 49 -10.83 0.59 15.64
CA SER A 49 -11.47 0.20 14.40
C SER A 49 -11.83 -1.30 14.39
N PRO A 50 -12.88 -1.72 13.67
CA PRO A 50 -13.22 -3.14 13.49
C PRO A 50 -12.03 -3.99 13.01
N LYS A 51 -11.21 -3.44 12.11
CA LYS A 51 -9.98 -4.08 11.62
C LYS A 51 -8.96 -4.31 12.74
N SER A 52 -8.77 -3.33 13.63
CA SER A 52 -7.84 -3.46 14.77
C SER A 52 -8.31 -4.53 15.74
N VAL A 53 -9.61 -4.56 16.06
CA VAL A 53 -10.19 -5.58 16.93
C VAL A 53 -10.09 -6.98 16.31
N ARG A 54 -10.32 -7.11 15.00
CA ARG A 54 -10.09 -8.39 14.30
C ARG A 54 -8.63 -8.85 14.35
N ASN A 55 -7.67 -7.94 14.23
CA ASN A 55 -6.25 -8.29 14.37
C ASN A 55 -5.93 -8.80 15.77
N ILE A 56 -6.53 -8.22 16.81
CA ILE A 56 -6.40 -8.70 18.19
C ILE A 56 -7.06 -10.08 18.33
N HIS A 57 -8.25 -10.28 17.76
CA HIS A 57 -8.89 -11.59 17.74
C HIS A 57 -8.02 -12.67 17.08
N LEU A 58 -7.47 -12.40 15.90
CA LEU A 58 -6.59 -13.36 15.20
C LEU A 58 -5.33 -13.69 16.01
N MET A 59 -4.76 -12.70 16.69
CA MET A 59 -3.63 -12.89 17.59
C MET A 59 -4.01 -13.80 18.78
N LEU A 60 -5.13 -13.52 19.44
CA LEU A 60 -5.65 -14.34 20.55
C LEU A 60 -6.04 -15.74 20.09
N HIS A 61 -6.68 -15.86 18.93
CA HIS A 61 -7.05 -17.16 18.36
C HIS A 61 -5.80 -18.03 18.19
N ARG A 62 -4.72 -17.48 17.61
CA ARG A 62 -3.47 -18.22 17.46
C ARG A 62 -2.84 -18.57 18.81
N ALA A 63 -2.84 -17.66 19.76
CA ALA A 63 -2.29 -17.93 21.11
C ALA A 63 -3.09 -19.02 21.85
N PHE A 64 -4.41 -19.05 21.70
CA PHE A 64 -5.24 -20.10 22.30
C PHE A 64 -5.12 -21.44 21.55
N GLU A 65 -4.84 -21.43 20.24
CA GLU A 65 -4.48 -22.65 19.49
C GLU A 65 -3.20 -23.26 20.06
N ASP A 66 -2.14 -22.44 20.21
CA ASP A 66 -0.89 -22.89 20.82
C ASP A 66 -1.11 -23.40 22.26
N ALA A 67 -2.04 -22.80 23.02
CA ALA A 67 -2.39 -23.27 24.35
C ALA A 67 -3.15 -24.61 24.36
N VAL A 68 -3.94 -24.90 23.32
CA VAL A 68 -4.58 -26.21 23.14
C VAL A 68 -3.51 -27.25 22.76
N ASP A 69 -2.61 -26.94 21.85
CA ASP A 69 -1.51 -27.85 21.45
C ASP A 69 -0.60 -28.18 22.62
N LEU A 70 -0.39 -27.22 23.54
CA LEU A 70 0.38 -27.39 24.78
C LEU A 70 -0.43 -27.98 25.96
N LEU A 71 -1.69 -28.39 25.74
CA LEU A 71 -2.58 -28.97 26.74
C LEU A 71 -2.95 -28.06 27.92
N TYR A 72 -2.78 -26.75 27.79
CA TYR A 72 -3.27 -25.77 28.78
C TYR A 72 -4.78 -25.52 28.63
N LEU A 73 -5.35 -25.73 27.44
CA LEU A 73 -6.76 -25.64 27.14
C LEU A 73 -7.26 -26.93 26.48
N ARG A 74 -8.55 -27.25 26.69
CA ARG A 74 -9.20 -28.34 25.96
C ARG A 74 -9.70 -27.90 24.58
N THR A 75 -10.17 -26.66 24.48
CA THR A 75 -10.70 -26.06 23.25
C THR A 75 -10.32 -24.59 23.19
N ASN A 76 -10.21 -24.08 21.98
CA ASN A 76 -9.93 -22.66 21.75
C ASN A 76 -11.20 -21.81 21.91
N PRO A 77 -11.29 -20.93 22.93
CA PRO A 77 -12.47 -20.13 23.16
C PRO A 77 -12.70 -19.06 22.08
N ALA A 78 -11.66 -18.68 21.33
CA ALA A 78 -11.80 -17.71 20.27
C ALA A 78 -12.47 -18.27 19.01
N THR A 79 -12.51 -19.60 18.82
CA THR A 79 -13.15 -20.22 17.65
C THR A 79 -14.64 -19.87 17.54
N SER A 80 -15.34 -19.86 18.67
CA SER A 80 -16.79 -19.54 18.74
C SER A 80 -17.08 -18.10 19.16
N ALA A 81 -16.06 -17.30 19.47
CA ALA A 81 -16.22 -15.88 19.76
C ALA A 81 -16.57 -15.09 18.48
N LYS A 82 -17.32 -14.01 18.64
CA LYS A 82 -17.80 -13.19 17.52
C LYS A 82 -17.01 -11.86 17.44
N PRO A 83 -15.90 -11.81 16.67
CA PRO A 83 -15.24 -10.56 16.40
C PRO A 83 -16.11 -9.68 15.50
N PRO A 84 -15.89 -8.34 15.44
CA PRO A 84 -16.64 -7.47 14.56
C PRO A 84 -16.47 -7.91 13.10
N ARG A 85 -17.52 -7.76 12.31
CA ARG A 85 -17.43 -8.01 10.87
C ARG A 85 -16.38 -7.08 10.25
N ALA A 86 -15.66 -7.57 9.26
CA ALA A 86 -14.85 -6.68 8.43
C ALA A 86 -15.82 -5.66 7.82
N ALA A 87 -15.49 -4.37 7.96
CA ALA A 87 -16.17 -3.40 7.12
C ALA A 87 -15.94 -3.80 5.66
N ALA A 88 -16.97 -3.70 4.83
CA ALA A 88 -16.78 -3.79 3.39
C ALA A 88 -15.64 -2.84 3.00
N ALA A 89 -14.77 -3.27 2.10
CA ALA A 89 -13.76 -2.37 1.58
C ALA A 89 -14.52 -1.17 0.96
N ASP A 90 -14.28 0.01 1.52
CA ASP A 90 -14.79 1.24 0.94
C ASP A 90 -13.96 1.49 -0.34
N PRO A 91 -14.58 1.41 -1.52
CA PRO A 91 -13.87 1.66 -2.77
C PRO A 91 -13.21 3.05 -2.80
N ASP A 92 -13.83 4.03 -2.13
CA ASP A 92 -13.33 5.41 -2.04
C ASP A 92 -12.23 5.59 -0.97
N ALA A 93 -11.92 4.55 -0.20
CA ALA A 93 -10.87 4.62 0.83
C ALA A 93 -9.45 4.70 0.23
N ILE A 94 -9.27 4.38 -1.06
CA ILE A 94 -7.98 4.43 -1.74
C ILE A 94 -7.78 5.83 -2.31
N ARG A 95 -6.93 6.59 -1.62
CA ARG A 95 -6.52 7.90 -2.10
C ARG A 95 -5.31 7.75 -3.03
N TYR A 96 -5.37 8.39 -4.18
CA TYR A 96 -4.27 8.47 -5.12
C TYR A 96 -4.30 9.83 -5.83
N TRP A 97 -3.18 10.23 -6.39
CA TRP A 97 -3.07 11.42 -7.23
C TRP A 97 -3.23 11.10 -8.70
N THR A 98 -3.81 12.01 -9.43
CA THR A 98 -3.73 12.06 -10.89
C THR A 98 -2.28 12.33 -11.34
N GLY A 99 -1.99 12.11 -12.62
CA GLY A 99 -0.66 12.42 -13.16
C GLY A 99 -0.28 13.90 -13.02
N SER A 100 -1.27 14.82 -13.16
CA SER A 100 -1.05 16.26 -12.97
C SER A 100 -0.78 16.64 -11.52
N GLU A 101 -1.51 16.07 -10.57
CA GLU A 101 -1.30 16.32 -9.14
C GLU A 101 0.05 15.79 -8.66
N LEU A 102 0.43 14.57 -9.12
CA LEU A 102 1.75 14.01 -8.83
C LEU A 102 2.87 14.90 -9.40
N ARG A 103 2.74 15.35 -10.64
CA ARG A 103 3.69 16.27 -11.27
C ARG A 103 3.77 17.58 -10.50
N CYS A 104 2.64 18.19 -10.15
CA CYS A 104 2.60 19.42 -9.35
C CYS A 104 3.35 19.27 -8.03
N PHE A 105 3.16 18.15 -7.32
CA PHE A 105 3.88 17.89 -6.08
C PHE A 105 5.39 17.73 -6.31
N LEU A 106 5.82 16.98 -7.31
CA LEU A 106 7.22 16.74 -7.60
C LEU A 106 7.94 18.04 -8.05
N ASP A 107 7.31 18.81 -8.93
CA ASP A 107 7.90 20.05 -9.44
C ASP A 107 8.02 21.13 -8.34
N SER A 108 7.01 21.24 -7.47
CA SER A 108 7.01 22.19 -6.34
C SER A 108 8.01 21.86 -5.23
N ASN A 109 8.64 20.69 -5.26
CA ASN A 109 9.52 20.22 -4.19
C ASN A 109 10.90 19.75 -4.70
N GLY A 110 11.28 20.09 -5.93
CA GLY A 110 12.48 19.59 -6.61
C GLY A 110 13.80 19.86 -5.87
N ASP A 111 13.87 20.93 -5.11
CA ASP A 111 15.02 21.34 -4.29
C ASP A 111 15.08 20.69 -2.90
N HIS A 112 14.04 19.96 -2.51
CA HIS A 112 13.95 19.40 -1.18
C HIS A 112 14.82 18.14 -1.02
N ARG A 113 15.58 18.04 0.10
CA ARG A 113 16.48 16.91 0.40
C ARG A 113 15.83 15.53 0.23
N HIS A 114 14.54 15.39 0.58
CA HIS A 114 13.80 14.12 0.45
C HIS A 114 13.12 13.94 -0.92
N TRP A 115 13.29 14.90 -1.84
CA TRP A 115 12.68 14.77 -3.16
C TRP A 115 13.08 13.49 -3.91
N PRO A 116 14.37 13.06 -3.92
CA PRO A 116 14.76 11.84 -4.63
C PRO A 116 14.03 10.59 -4.15
N ILE A 117 13.78 10.45 -2.83
CA ILE A 117 13.04 9.31 -2.28
C ILE A 117 11.54 9.37 -2.63
N TRP A 118 10.94 10.56 -2.69
CA TRP A 118 9.55 10.72 -3.12
C TRP A 118 9.38 10.44 -4.61
N TYR A 119 10.31 10.94 -5.43
CA TYR A 119 10.35 10.67 -6.84
C TYR A 119 10.47 9.17 -7.12
N LEU A 120 11.40 8.49 -6.46
CA LEU A 120 11.58 7.04 -6.62
C LEU A 120 10.34 6.26 -6.12
N ALA A 121 9.72 6.68 -5.01
CA ALA A 121 8.48 6.08 -4.50
C ALA A 121 7.36 6.12 -5.55
N ALA A 122 7.18 7.28 -6.18
CA ALA A 122 6.15 7.49 -7.21
C ALA A 122 6.42 6.67 -8.48
N ASN A 123 7.68 6.56 -8.91
CA ASN A 123 8.04 5.89 -10.17
C ASN A 123 8.20 4.37 -10.05
N THR A 124 8.31 3.83 -8.84
CA THR A 124 8.55 2.39 -8.63
C THR A 124 7.45 1.70 -7.81
N GLY A 125 6.65 2.45 -7.08
CA GLY A 125 5.68 1.89 -6.14
C GLY A 125 6.31 1.10 -4.97
N MET A 126 7.61 1.26 -4.70
CA MET A 126 8.31 0.61 -3.59
C MET A 126 7.69 0.99 -2.24
N ARG A 127 7.72 0.06 -1.30
CA ARG A 127 7.29 0.34 0.08
C ARG A 127 8.28 1.27 0.77
N ARG A 128 7.80 2.09 1.72
CA ARG A 128 8.64 3.04 2.47
C ARG A 128 9.89 2.38 3.07
N GLY A 129 9.73 1.21 3.69
CA GLY A 129 10.86 0.48 4.28
C GLY A 129 11.86 -0.04 3.24
N GLU A 130 11.38 -0.43 2.06
CA GLU A 130 12.22 -0.86 0.94
C GLU A 130 13.05 0.31 0.39
N LEU A 131 12.43 1.50 0.26
CA LEU A 131 13.14 2.71 -0.17
C LEU A 131 14.23 3.13 0.81
N VAL A 132 13.90 3.18 2.11
CA VAL A 132 14.87 3.55 3.15
C VAL A 132 15.98 2.52 3.29
N GLY A 133 15.69 1.24 3.04
CA GLY A 133 16.66 0.14 3.07
C GLY A 133 17.40 -0.11 1.75
N LEU A 134 17.13 0.70 0.70
CA LEU A 134 17.76 0.52 -0.61
C LEU A 134 19.27 0.82 -0.55
N ARG A 135 20.07 -0.05 -1.12
CA ARG A 135 21.52 0.09 -1.16
C ARG A 135 22.01 0.34 -2.58
N TRP A 136 23.09 1.07 -2.72
CA TRP A 136 23.68 1.33 -4.04
C TRP A 136 24.08 0.06 -4.80
N ARG A 137 24.52 -0.98 -4.11
CA ARG A 137 24.83 -2.29 -4.71
C ARG A 137 23.62 -3.02 -5.31
N ASP A 138 22.40 -2.61 -4.92
CA ASP A 138 21.14 -3.16 -5.43
C ASP A 138 20.54 -2.30 -6.55
N VAL A 139 21.25 -1.23 -6.96
CA VAL A 139 20.87 -0.31 -8.04
C VAL A 139 21.87 -0.44 -9.18
N ASP A 140 21.42 -1.01 -10.27
CA ASP A 140 22.18 -1.10 -11.52
C ASP A 140 21.68 0.00 -12.46
N LEU A 141 22.49 1.08 -12.58
CA LEU A 141 22.17 2.23 -13.43
C LEU A 141 22.38 1.94 -14.91
N GLU A 142 23.28 1.02 -15.25
CA GLU A 142 23.58 0.63 -16.64
C GLU A 142 22.42 -0.22 -17.19
N SER A 143 22.06 -1.30 -16.48
CA SER A 143 20.92 -2.15 -16.84
C SER A 143 19.58 -1.53 -16.50
N ARG A 144 19.55 -0.36 -15.87
CA ARG A 144 18.34 0.36 -15.44
C ARG A 144 17.42 -0.48 -14.55
N ARG A 145 17.99 -1.09 -13.52
CA ARG A 145 17.28 -2.04 -12.63
C ARG A 145 17.54 -1.75 -11.16
N ILE A 146 16.50 -1.95 -10.38
CA ILE A 146 16.58 -1.92 -8.92
C ILE A 146 16.14 -3.29 -8.38
N SER A 147 17.02 -3.93 -7.62
CA SER A 147 16.73 -5.18 -6.92
C SER A 147 16.23 -4.88 -5.50
N VAL A 148 14.97 -5.12 -5.22
CA VAL A 148 14.41 -4.96 -3.87
C VAL A 148 14.76 -6.19 -3.04
N ARG A 149 15.72 -6.05 -2.11
CA ARG A 149 16.24 -7.17 -1.30
C ARG A 149 16.15 -6.93 0.20
N ASN A 150 16.04 -5.68 0.62
CA ASN A 150 16.08 -5.28 2.01
C ASN A 150 14.98 -4.28 2.33
N ALA A 151 14.63 -4.19 3.59
CA ALA A 151 13.77 -3.15 4.12
C ALA A 151 14.29 -2.69 5.47
N ILE A 152 14.06 -1.41 5.81
CA ILE A 152 14.23 -0.90 7.16
C ILE A 152 12.83 -0.67 7.74
N VAL A 153 12.58 -1.27 8.90
CA VAL A 153 11.35 -1.14 9.66
C VAL A 153 11.63 -0.45 11.00
N SER A 154 10.65 0.22 11.54
CA SER A 154 10.75 0.78 12.89
C SER A 154 10.24 -0.24 13.91
N VAL A 155 11.10 -0.60 14.85
CA VAL A 155 10.79 -1.50 15.97
C VAL A 155 11.18 -0.74 17.24
N GLY A 156 10.22 -0.43 18.12
CA GLY A 156 10.49 0.32 19.35
C GLY A 156 11.20 1.67 19.09
N TYR A 157 10.80 2.40 18.03
CA TYR A 157 11.44 3.64 17.55
C TYR A 157 12.86 3.48 17.00
N GLN A 158 13.41 2.27 16.94
CA GLN A 158 14.70 2.01 16.31
C GLN A 158 14.52 1.55 14.86
N ALA A 159 15.40 2.02 13.99
CA ALA A 159 15.46 1.58 12.60
C ALA A 159 16.16 0.21 12.54
N CYS A 160 15.39 -0.85 12.32
CA CYS A 160 15.89 -2.22 12.26
C CYS A 160 15.86 -2.74 10.82
N ARG A 161 16.91 -3.42 10.42
CA ARG A 161 16.93 -4.13 9.15
C ARG A 161 15.97 -5.32 9.21
N SER A 162 15.19 -5.49 8.17
CA SER A 162 14.30 -6.63 7.98
C SER A 162 14.48 -7.17 6.57
N ASP A 163 14.69 -8.46 6.47
CA ASP A 163 14.62 -9.13 5.18
C ASP A 163 13.17 -9.30 4.77
N PRO A 164 12.85 -9.28 3.47
CA PRO A 164 11.49 -9.53 3.00
C PRO A 164 11.00 -10.89 3.47
N LYS A 165 9.86 -10.92 4.16
CA LYS A 165 9.29 -12.13 4.77
C LYS A 165 8.93 -13.25 3.78
N THR A 166 8.92 -12.97 2.47
CA THR A 166 8.52 -13.91 1.43
C THR A 166 9.46 -13.83 0.23
N ARG A 167 9.62 -14.93 -0.50
CA ARG A 167 10.36 -14.97 -1.79
C ARG A 167 9.89 -13.88 -2.78
N ARG A 168 8.59 -13.56 -2.79
CA ARG A 168 8.00 -12.51 -3.65
C ARG A 168 8.30 -11.08 -3.18
N GLY A 169 8.83 -10.92 -1.96
CA GLY A 169 9.39 -9.65 -1.49
C GLY A 169 10.66 -9.27 -2.24
N HIS A 170 11.41 -10.28 -2.73
CA HIS A 170 12.56 -10.08 -3.62
C HIS A 170 12.06 -9.94 -5.05
N ARG A 171 12.27 -8.79 -5.64
CA ARG A 171 11.88 -8.50 -7.02
C ARG A 171 12.85 -7.52 -7.65
N THR A 172 12.88 -7.51 -8.97
CA THR A 172 13.59 -6.52 -9.77
C THR A 172 12.58 -5.58 -10.40
N ILE A 173 12.89 -4.29 -10.39
CA ILE A 173 12.06 -3.23 -10.97
C ILE A 173 12.90 -2.54 -12.04
N ASP A 174 12.43 -2.57 -13.27
CA ASP A 174 13.04 -1.77 -14.35
C ASP A 174 12.64 -0.30 -14.16
N ILE A 175 13.60 0.61 -14.38
CA ILE A 175 13.45 2.05 -14.24
C ILE A 175 13.75 2.78 -15.55
N ASP A 176 13.10 3.91 -15.74
CA ASP A 176 13.26 4.77 -16.91
C ASP A 176 14.55 5.61 -16.85
N HIS A 177 14.93 6.21 -17.99
CA HIS A 177 16.14 7.03 -18.12
C HIS A 177 16.15 8.26 -17.18
N ARG A 178 15.00 8.88 -16.92
CA ARG A 178 14.92 10.04 -16.01
C ARG A 178 15.19 9.61 -14.56
N THR A 179 14.68 8.44 -14.17
CA THR A 179 14.95 7.85 -12.86
C THR A 179 16.44 7.50 -12.71
N VAL A 180 17.07 6.97 -13.74
CA VAL A 180 18.53 6.75 -13.78
C VAL A 180 19.30 8.05 -13.59
N GLY A 181 18.97 9.09 -14.38
CA GLY A 181 19.59 10.41 -14.28
C GLY A 181 19.42 11.03 -12.89
N MET A 182 18.22 10.92 -12.32
CA MET A 182 17.96 11.38 -10.96
C MET A 182 18.82 10.66 -9.92
N LEU A 183 18.92 9.32 -9.99
CA LEU A 183 19.73 8.53 -9.06
C LEU A 183 21.24 8.82 -9.23
N ALA A 184 21.73 9.00 -10.44
CA ALA A 184 23.12 9.37 -10.71
C ALA A 184 23.46 10.75 -10.12
N ASN A 185 22.56 11.74 -10.29
CA ASN A 185 22.72 13.07 -9.70
C ASN A 185 22.67 13.00 -8.15
N HIS A 186 21.73 12.23 -7.62
CA HIS A 186 21.62 12.03 -6.17
C HIS A 186 22.89 11.40 -5.59
N ARG A 187 23.47 10.39 -6.27
CA ARG A 187 24.71 9.74 -5.84
C ARG A 187 25.88 10.73 -5.80
N ARG A 188 25.99 11.60 -6.79
CA ARG A 188 27.04 12.65 -6.83
C ARG A 188 26.85 13.60 -5.65
N ALA A 189 25.68 14.18 -5.51
CA ALA A 189 25.39 15.11 -4.41
C ALA A 189 25.61 14.47 -3.02
N GLN A 190 25.26 13.18 -2.86
CA GLN A 190 25.50 12.43 -1.61
C GLN A 190 27.00 12.24 -1.35
N ASN A 191 27.81 11.98 -2.39
CA ASN A 191 29.25 11.82 -2.23
C ASN A 191 29.90 13.17 -1.86
N ASP A 192 29.52 14.27 -2.52
CA ASP A 192 30.00 15.63 -2.23
C ASP A 192 29.67 16.04 -0.78
N GLU A 193 28.43 15.73 -0.33
CA GLU A 193 28.02 16.00 1.04
C GLU A 193 28.83 15.18 2.06
N ARG A 194 29.12 13.91 1.77
CA ARG A 194 29.93 13.04 2.63
C ARG A 194 31.37 13.52 2.74
N GLU A 195 31.95 13.91 1.63
CA GLU A 195 33.30 14.47 1.58
C GLU A 195 33.40 15.76 2.42
N ALA A 196 32.41 16.64 2.28
CA ALA A 196 32.34 17.90 3.04
C ALA A 196 32.29 17.72 4.57
N VAL A 197 31.77 16.58 5.05
CA VAL A 197 31.74 16.24 6.49
C VAL A 197 32.86 15.24 6.89
N GLY A 198 33.83 14.97 6.01
CA GLY A 198 34.98 14.10 6.30
C GLY A 198 34.68 12.60 6.34
N LEU A 199 33.55 12.16 5.79
CA LEU A 199 33.21 10.74 5.71
C LEU A 199 33.86 10.09 4.47
N ALA A 200 34.80 9.19 4.70
CA ALA A 200 35.52 8.50 3.63
C ALA A 200 34.63 7.46 2.90
N GLY A 201 34.82 7.38 1.57
CA GLY A 201 34.24 6.35 0.72
C GLY A 201 32.75 6.52 0.41
N PRO A 202 32.20 5.69 -0.49
CA PRO A 202 30.82 5.77 -0.95
C PRO A 202 29.84 5.33 0.14
N SER A 203 28.61 5.87 0.10
CA SER A 203 27.54 5.42 0.97
C SER A 203 27.09 4.01 0.63
N GLU A 204 26.75 3.21 1.64
CA GLU A 204 26.10 1.92 1.44
C GLU A 204 24.64 2.10 0.99
N PHE A 205 23.94 3.05 1.60
CA PHE A 205 22.50 3.29 1.34
C PHE A 205 22.32 4.42 0.34
N VAL A 206 21.24 4.28 -0.46
CA VAL A 206 20.85 5.32 -1.43
C VAL A 206 20.35 6.57 -0.72
N PHE A 207 19.58 6.42 0.36
CA PHE A 207 18.98 7.54 1.10
C PHE A 207 19.50 7.58 2.52
N THR A 208 20.29 8.63 2.83
CA THR A 208 20.94 8.77 4.13
C THR A 208 20.78 10.19 4.71
N LYS A 209 20.95 10.27 6.00
CA LYS A 209 21.23 11.53 6.69
C LYS A 209 22.66 12.00 6.36
N PRO A 210 23.03 13.26 6.69
CA PRO A 210 24.38 13.76 6.51
C PRO A 210 25.47 12.93 7.18
N ASP A 211 25.14 12.30 8.33
CA ASP A 211 26.02 11.40 9.08
C ASP A 211 26.23 10.02 8.40
N GLY A 212 25.63 9.78 7.25
CA GLY A 212 25.69 8.51 6.51
C GLY A 212 24.73 7.44 7.01
N ALA A 213 24.03 7.65 8.11
CA ALA A 213 23.03 6.70 8.59
C ALA A 213 21.76 6.73 7.70
N PRO A 214 21.10 5.58 7.49
CA PRO A 214 19.85 5.54 6.74
C PRO A 214 18.77 6.38 7.43
N PHE A 215 17.83 6.90 6.64
CA PHE A 215 16.68 7.61 7.22
C PHE A 215 15.86 6.67 8.11
N HIS A 216 15.34 7.20 9.20
CA HIS A 216 14.27 6.52 9.90
C HIS A 216 12.98 6.61 9.07
N PRO A 217 12.24 5.48 8.85
CA PRO A 217 11.05 5.48 7.99
C PRO A 217 10.02 6.54 8.35
N GLU A 218 9.90 6.87 9.64
CA GLU A 218 8.95 7.86 10.12
C GLU A 218 9.33 9.30 9.74
N LEU A 219 10.62 9.63 9.65
CA LEU A 219 11.07 10.95 9.22
C LEU A 219 10.70 11.21 7.76
N VAL A 220 10.82 10.19 6.90
CA VAL A 220 10.41 10.29 5.48
C VAL A 220 8.91 10.58 5.37
N ARG A 221 8.08 9.89 6.17
CA ARG A 221 6.65 10.11 6.21
C ARG A 221 6.31 11.53 6.69
N GLN A 222 6.90 11.96 7.80
CA GLN A 222 6.64 13.29 8.37
C GLN A 222 7.07 14.42 7.44
N ALA A 223 8.21 14.25 6.75
CA ALA A 223 8.66 15.22 5.75
C ALA A 223 7.68 15.30 4.57
N PHE A 224 7.20 14.16 4.07
CA PHE A 224 6.18 14.09 3.02
C PHE A 224 4.89 14.78 3.45
N ASP A 225 4.34 14.41 4.62
CA ASP A 225 3.08 14.96 5.14
C ASP A 225 3.15 16.50 5.25
N ARG A 226 4.28 17.04 5.74
CA ARG A 226 4.49 18.51 5.83
C ARG A 226 4.54 19.18 4.46
N ARG A 227 5.08 18.51 3.43
CA ARG A 227 5.16 19.08 2.08
C ARG A 227 3.84 19.01 1.35
N VAL A 228 3.11 17.90 1.47
CA VAL A 228 1.75 17.79 0.92
C VAL A 228 0.84 18.92 1.42
N THR A 229 0.91 19.29 2.72
CA THR A 229 0.10 20.39 3.26
C THR A 229 0.49 21.78 2.74
N ARG A 230 1.67 21.92 2.14
CA ARG A 230 2.18 23.18 1.55
C ARG A 230 2.04 23.26 0.05
N THR A 231 1.71 22.14 -0.60
CA THR A 231 1.49 22.05 -2.05
C THR A 231 -0.01 22.01 -2.31
N GLN A 232 -0.46 22.62 -3.38
CA GLN A 232 -1.88 22.65 -3.77
C GLN A 232 -2.31 21.33 -4.43
N VAL A 233 -2.23 20.24 -3.68
CA VAL A 233 -2.64 18.91 -4.10
C VAL A 233 -3.52 18.24 -3.02
N PRO A 234 -4.41 17.33 -3.37
CA PRO A 234 -5.19 16.57 -2.39
C PRO A 234 -4.30 15.87 -1.36
N ARG A 235 -4.76 15.83 -0.12
CA ARG A 235 -3.99 15.18 0.94
C ARG A 235 -4.01 13.67 0.81
N ILE A 236 -2.84 13.07 0.60
CA ILE A 236 -2.61 11.64 0.64
C ILE A 236 -1.50 11.29 1.66
N ARG A 237 -1.40 10.03 2.03
CA ARG A 237 -0.30 9.51 2.87
C ARG A 237 0.89 9.13 1.97
N PHE A 238 2.09 9.08 2.52
CA PHE A 238 3.27 8.61 1.79
C PHE A 238 3.05 7.23 1.12
N HIS A 239 2.34 6.30 1.79
CA HIS A 239 2.05 4.98 1.21
C HIS A 239 1.12 5.06 -0.01
N ASP A 240 0.33 6.11 -0.10
CA ASP A 240 -0.62 6.28 -1.21
C ASP A 240 0.09 6.69 -2.53
N LEU A 241 1.38 7.08 -2.50
CA LEU A 241 2.22 7.16 -3.71
C LEU A 241 2.32 5.81 -4.44
N ARG A 242 2.34 4.72 -3.68
CA ARG A 242 2.29 3.37 -4.26
C ARG A 242 0.92 3.07 -4.88
N HIS A 243 -0.16 3.54 -4.25
CA HIS A 243 -1.51 3.46 -4.85
C HIS A 243 -1.59 4.32 -6.10
N THR A 244 -1.02 5.52 -6.08
CA THR A 244 -0.90 6.41 -7.25
C THR A 244 -0.18 5.69 -8.40
N HIS A 245 1.00 5.11 -8.14
CA HIS A 245 1.76 4.36 -9.14
C HIS A 245 0.94 3.22 -9.76
N ALA A 246 0.31 2.39 -8.94
CA ALA A 246 -0.49 1.27 -9.41
C ALA A 246 -1.71 1.73 -10.24
N THR A 247 -2.45 2.71 -9.74
CA THR A 247 -3.65 3.23 -10.41
C THR A 247 -3.32 3.86 -11.76
N LEU A 248 -2.26 4.66 -11.83
CA LEU A 248 -1.84 5.30 -13.09
C LEU A 248 -1.40 4.26 -14.13
N LEU A 249 -0.67 3.22 -13.73
CA LEU A 249 -0.27 2.13 -14.64
C LEU A 249 -1.49 1.35 -15.14
N LEU A 250 -2.43 0.99 -14.25
CA LEU A 250 -3.63 0.25 -14.63
C LEU A 250 -4.53 1.08 -15.55
N LYS A 251 -4.70 2.39 -15.27
CA LYS A 251 -5.41 3.32 -16.16
C LYS A 251 -4.73 3.50 -17.52
N ALA A 252 -3.42 3.33 -17.58
CA ALA A 252 -2.65 3.34 -18.83
C ALA A 252 -2.67 1.97 -19.56
N GLY A 253 -3.52 1.03 -19.16
CA GLY A 253 -3.66 -0.29 -19.81
C GLY A 253 -2.56 -1.29 -19.48
N VAL A 254 -1.66 -1.03 -18.52
CA VAL A 254 -0.65 -1.99 -18.12
C VAL A 254 -1.29 -3.22 -17.48
N PRO A 255 -1.00 -4.45 -17.95
CA PRO A 255 -1.61 -5.65 -17.43
C PRO A 255 -1.47 -5.78 -15.91
N PRO A 256 -2.54 -6.13 -15.17
CA PRO A 256 -2.53 -6.25 -13.71
C PRO A 256 -1.45 -7.19 -13.16
N LYS A 257 -1.06 -8.20 -13.93
CA LYS A 257 0.05 -9.10 -13.59
C LYS A 257 1.38 -8.35 -13.49
N VAL A 258 1.69 -7.49 -14.46
CA VAL A 258 2.92 -6.68 -14.49
C VAL A 258 2.93 -5.71 -13.31
N VAL A 259 1.80 -5.04 -13.04
CA VAL A 259 1.66 -4.14 -11.88
C VAL A 259 1.84 -4.90 -10.58
N SER A 260 1.23 -6.09 -10.43
CA SER A 260 1.37 -6.95 -9.25
C SER A 260 2.82 -7.36 -8.98
N GLU A 261 3.54 -7.79 -10.01
CA GLU A 261 4.96 -8.18 -9.93
C GLU A 261 5.84 -6.99 -9.56
N ARG A 262 5.65 -5.85 -10.22
CA ARG A 262 6.36 -4.60 -9.96
C ARG A 262 6.18 -4.13 -8.52
N LEU A 263 4.98 -4.23 -7.99
CA LEU A 263 4.67 -3.89 -6.61
C LEU A 263 5.14 -4.97 -5.61
N GLY A 264 5.31 -6.21 -6.01
CA GLY A 264 5.59 -7.35 -5.13
C GLY A 264 4.38 -7.71 -4.27
N HIS A 265 3.20 -7.80 -4.88
CA HIS A 265 2.01 -8.36 -4.26
C HIS A 265 2.07 -9.88 -4.24
N ALA A 266 1.44 -10.49 -3.24
CA ALA A 266 1.45 -11.95 -3.09
C ALA A 266 0.69 -12.64 -4.24
N THR A 267 -0.38 -12.02 -4.74
CA THR A 267 -1.22 -12.53 -5.83
C THR A 267 -1.70 -11.39 -6.72
N VAL A 268 -2.00 -11.70 -7.98
CA VAL A 268 -2.66 -10.74 -8.89
C VAL A 268 -4.06 -10.41 -8.39
N ALA A 269 -4.77 -11.39 -7.80
CA ALA A 269 -6.08 -11.19 -7.20
C ALA A 269 -6.05 -10.07 -6.16
N PHE A 270 -5.02 -10.01 -5.32
CA PHE A 270 -4.86 -8.92 -4.35
C PHE A 270 -4.74 -7.54 -5.02
N THR A 271 -4.08 -7.46 -6.19
CA THR A 271 -4.02 -6.22 -6.97
C THR A 271 -5.39 -5.87 -7.52
N MET A 272 -6.13 -6.84 -8.05
CA MET A 272 -7.48 -6.62 -8.57
C MET A 272 -8.47 -6.25 -7.47
N ASP A 273 -8.44 -6.92 -6.32
CA ASP A 273 -9.31 -6.58 -5.17
C ASP A 273 -9.13 -5.11 -4.71
N ILE A 274 -7.89 -4.60 -4.82
CA ILE A 274 -7.59 -3.23 -4.41
C ILE A 274 -7.98 -2.21 -5.49
N TYR A 275 -7.76 -2.51 -6.79
CA TYR A 275 -7.80 -1.51 -7.85
C TYR A 275 -8.89 -1.75 -8.91
N ALA A 276 -9.70 -2.83 -8.84
CA ALA A 276 -10.73 -3.11 -9.84
C ALA A 276 -11.73 -1.95 -10.06
N HIS A 277 -12.04 -1.23 -8.97
CA HIS A 277 -12.98 -0.09 -9.01
C HIS A 277 -12.41 1.17 -9.72
N VAL A 278 -11.09 1.26 -9.90
CA VAL A 278 -10.46 2.42 -10.60
C VAL A 278 -10.19 2.16 -12.07
N ILE A 279 -10.62 1.01 -12.60
CA ILE A 279 -10.51 0.61 -14.00
C ILE A 279 -11.93 0.52 -14.61
N PRO A 280 -12.67 1.63 -14.75
CA PRO A 280 -13.95 1.61 -15.44
C PRO A 280 -13.70 1.59 -16.96
N GLY A 281 -14.58 0.93 -17.71
CA GLY A 281 -14.62 1.05 -19.16
C GLY A 281 -13.85 -0.01 -19.97
N MET A 282 -13.05 -0.88 -19.35
CA MET A 282 -12.30 -1.92 -20.10
C MET A 282 -13.19 -2.84 -20.96
N GLN A 283 -14.49 -2.96 -20.68
CA GLN A 283 -15.39 -3.79 -21.47
C GLN A 283 -15.69 -3.15 -22.84
N ALA A 284 -15.94 -1.84 -22.86
CA ALA A 284 -16.17 -1.11 -24.12
C ALA A 284 -14.88 -1.05 -24.96
N GLU A 285 -13.76 -0.65 -24.34
CA GLU A 285 -12.45 -0.62 -25.01
C GLU A 285 -12.03 -2.01 -25.52
N ALA A 286 -12.32 -3.09 -24.78
CA ALA A 286 -12.05 -4.46 -25.22
C ALA A 286 -12.93 -4.87 -26.40
N ALA A 287 -14.20 -4.45 -26.45
CA ALA A 287 -15.09 -4.71 -27.57
C ALA A 287 -14.61 -3.95 -28.82
N ASP A 288 -14.24 -2.68 -28.68
CA ASP A 288 -13.70 -1.88 -29.78
C ASP A 288 -12.37 -2.44 -30.29
N MET A 289 -11.48 -2.85 -29.38
CA MET A 289 -10.21 -3.47 -29.73
C MET A 289 -10.43 -4.80 -30.47
N PHE A 290 -11.38 -5.63 -30.01
CA PHE A 290 -11.72 -6.87 -30.68
C PHE A 290 -12.29 -6.62 -32.09
N ARG A 291 -13.21 -5.63 -32.21
CA ARG A 291 -13.77 -5.23 -33.51
C ARG A 291 -12.65 -4.82 -34.48
N ASN A 292 -11.74 -3.94 -34.02
CA ASN A 292 -10.65 -3.45 -34.87
C ASN A 292 -9.65 -4.57 -35.27
N LEU A 293 -9.40 -5.54 -34.37
CA LEU A 293 -8.55 -6.71 -34.68
C LEU A 293 -9.18 -7.65 -35.70
N VAL A 294 -10.51 -7.80 -35.70
CA VAL A 294 -11.22 -8.76 -36.55
C VAL A 294 -11.63 -8.14 -37.88
N PHE A 295 -12.11 -6.91 -37.83
CA PHE A 295 -12.75 -6.26 -38.99
C PHE A 295 -11.91 -5.10 -39.58
N GLY A 296 -10.86 -4.65 -38.88
CA GLY A 296 -10.04 -3.50 -39.30
C GLY A 296 -10.68 -2.16 -39.01
N ASP A 297 -9.93 -1.07 -39.25
CA ASP A 297 -10.42 0.31 -39.00
C ASP A 297 -11.39 0.78 -40.11
N ASP A 298 -11.55 0.05 -41.21
CA ASP A 298 -12.32 0.42 -42.38
C ASP A 298 -13.76 -0.16 -42.40
N ASP A 299 -14.20 -0.85 -41.35
CA ASP A 299 -15.58 -1.38 -41.31
C ASP A 299 -16.58 -0.25 -40.97
N PRO A 300 -17.47 0.15 -41.92
CA PRO A 300 -18.41 1.24 -41.66
C PRO A 300 -19.34 0.84 -40.50
N GLU A 301 -19.59 1.78 -39.60
CA GLU A 301 -20.56 1.58 -38.51
C GLU A 301 -21.88 1.07 -39.09
N PRO A 302 -22.49 0.02 -38.55
CA PRO A 302 -23.78 -0.45 -39.00
C PRO A 302 -24.78 0.72 -38.86
N GLN A 303 -25.30 1.17 -40.01
CA GLN A 303 -26.37 2.17 -40.01
C GLN A 303 -27.57 1.54 -39.31
N VAL A 304 -27.87 2.02 -38.11
CA VAL A 304 -29.14 1.73 -37.45
C VAL A 304 -30.19 2.41 -38.31
N SER A 305 -30.88 1.64 -39.17
CA SER A 305 -32.05 2.12 -39.86
C SER A 305 -33.10 2.45 -38.80
N ASP A 306 -33.34 3.70 -38.61
CA ASP A 306 -34.48 4.21 -37.84
C ASP A 306 -35.73 3.93 -38.68
N ASP A 307 -36.22 2.70 -38.57
CA ASP A 307 -37.49 2.29 -39.20
C ASP A 307 -38.62 2.80 -38.31
N GLY A 308 -38.83 4.12 -38.39
CA GLY A 308 -39.94 4.80 -37.77
C GLY A 308 -41.23 4.34 -38.45
N GLY A 309 -41.82 3.28 -37.92
CA GLY A 309 -43.20 2.92 -38.24
C GLY A 309 -44.13 4.05 -37.86
N GLU A 310 -44.53 4.84 -38.84
CA GLU A 310 -45.70 5.69 -38.75
C GLU A 310 -46.93 4.79 -38.58
N ASP A 311 -47.40 4.62 -37.36
CA ASP A 311 -48.75 4.15 -37.08
C ASP A 311 -49.75 5.23 -37.45
N ASP A 312 -50.38 5.04 -38.60
CA ASP A 312 -51.53 5.79 -39.08
C ASP A 312 -52.75 5.54 -38.14
N PRO A 313 -53.37 6.54 -37.55
CA PRO A 313 -54.58 6.33 -36.78
C PRO A 313 -55.76 6.10 -37.69
N GLU A 314 -56.21 4.84 -37.81
CA GLU A 314 -57.52 4.53 -38.39
C GLU A 314 -58.63 5.30 -37.66
N THR A 315 -59.22 6.23 -38.40
CA THR A 315 -60.55 6.85 -38.14
C THR A 315 -61.59 5.75 -38.20
N ASP A 316 -62.19 5.36 -37.10
CA ASP A 316 -63.43 4.61 -37.05
C ASP A 316 -64.61 5.56 -36.79
N ASP A 317 -65.39 5.77 -37.82
CA ASP A 317 -66.63 6.49 -37.84
C ASP A 317 -67.78 5.43 -37.79
N ARG A 318 -68.37 5.23 -36.58
CA ARG A 318 -69.83 4.90 -36.44
C ARG A 318 -70.21 4.70 -34.94
#